data_967428b4df0280ef5b0a892803120fb1
#
_entry.id   967428b4df0280ef5b0a892803120fb1
#
_cell.length_a   1.000
_cell.length_b   1.000
_cell.length_c   1.000
_cell.angle_alpha   90.00
_cell.angle_beta   90.00
_cell.angle_gamma   90.00
#
_symmetry.space_group_name_H-M   'P 1'
#
loop_
_entity.id
_entity.type
_entity.pdbx_description
1 polymer ?
#
loop_
_entity_poly.entity_id
_entity_poly.type
_entity_poly.pdbx_seq_one_letter_code
_entity_poly.pdbx_strand_id
1 'polypeptide(L)'
;MSGPTWRRAAIVLVAGATLAFTGCTATELPTYETVTDEANAAMQRVVDEMPPGSRVGLQPETNPYGCEGDGVFYTGHLGVYPGSGFDGQSFVDQLPVALGDEFVVMDSAVELEKPSVGFTATAYGNVSLDVSVVDVDGATVVDILAISRCAQAPASLAP
;
A
#
# COMPACT_ATOMS: atom_id res chain seq x y z
N MET A 1 7.37 -12.81 -90.04
CA MET A 1 7.35 -13.76 -88.90
C MET A 1 7.46 -12.95 -87.61
N SER A 2 6.33 -12.77 -86.97
CA SER A 2 6.09 -11.82 -85.88
C SER A 2 6.27 -12.56 -84.52
N GLY A 3 7.16 -12.03 -83.69
CA GLY A 3 7.34 -12.53 -82.34
C GLY A 3 6.51 -11.73 -81.29
N PRO A 4 5.93 -12.32 -80.27
CA PRO A 4 5.06 -11.65 -79.30
C PRO A 4 5.86 -10.93 -78.20
N THR A 5 5.54 -9.68 -77.93
CA THR A 5 6.04 -8.86 -76.85
C THR A 5 5.31 -9.21 -75.55
N TRP A 6 6.04 -9.73 -74.54
CA TRP A 6 5.55 -9.93 -73.20
C TRP A 6 5.63 -8.64 -72.41
N ARG A 7 4.45 -8.10 -72.04
CA ARG A 7 4.31 -7.00 -71.06
C ARG A 7 4.43 -7.59 -69.67
N ARG A 8 5.48 -7.20 -68.96
CA ARG A 8 5.64 -7.46 -67.51
C ARG A 8 4.75 -6.48 -66.74
N ALA A 9 3.69 -7.02 -66.11
CA ALA A 9 2.92 -6.26 -65.14
C ALA A 9 3.68 -6.24 -63.82
N ALA A 10 4.06 -5.09 -63.33
CA ALA A 10 4.63 -4.87 -62.02
C ALA A 10 3.49 -4.75 -61.02
N ILE A 11 3.40 -5.75 -60.11
CA ILE A 11 2.49 -5.71 -58.96
C ILE A 11 3.20 -4.89 -57.86
N VAL A 12 2.67 -3.69 -57.58
CA VAL A 12 3.11 -2.86 -56.44
C VAL A 12 2.34 -3.38 -55.19
N LEU A 13 3.05 -4.08 -54.30
CA LEU A 13 2.56 -4.45 -52.99
C LEU A 13 2.69 -3.24 -52.08
N VAL A 14 1.57 -2.57 -51.78
CA VAL A 14 1.48 -1.54 -50.72
C VAL A 14 1.38 -2.24 -49.40
N ALA A 15 2.49 -2.34 -48.67
CA ALA A 15 2.52 -2.80 -47.28
C ALA A 15 1.93 -1.71 -46.39
N GLY A 16 0.67 -1.86 -46.01
CA GLY A 16 0.02 -1.00 -44.99
C GLY A 16 0.62 -1.26 -43.61
N ALA A 17 1.43 -0.34 -43.12
CA ALA A 17 1.90 -0.32 -41.74
C ALA A 17 0.74 0.11 -40.82
N THR A 18 0.08 -0.85 -40.18
CA THR A 18 -0.86 -0.60 -39.06
C THR A 18 -0.05 -0.18 -37.83
N LEU A 19 -0.01 1.14 -37.57
CA LEU A 19 0.46 1.68 -36.30
C LEU A 19 -0.52 1.26 -35.21
N ALA A 20 -0.15 0.21 -34.46
CA ALA A 20 -0.83 -0.13 -33.23
C ALA A 20 -0.51 1.00 -32.21
N PHE A 21 -1.45 1.90 -31.98
CA PHE A 21 -1.44 2.79 -30.84
C PHE A 21 -1.62 1.93 -29.59
N THR A 22 -0.51 1.55 -28.93
CA THR A 22 -0.53 1.08 -27.57
C THR A 22 -0.92 2.28 -26.70
N GLY A 23 -2.22 2.49 -26.52
CA GLY A 23 -2.73 3.46 -25.55
C GLY A 23 -2.19 3.06 -24.19
N CYS A 24 -1.52 3.97 -23.48
CA CYS A 24 -1.30 3.83 -22.06
C CYS A 24 -2.69 3.74 -21.44
N THR A 25 -3.10 2.53 -21.04
CA THR A 25 -4.26 2.36 -20.18
C THR A 25 -3.88 2.99 -18.86
N ALA A 26 -4.44 4.16 -18.55
CA ALA A 26 -4.36 4.72 -17.23
C ALA A 26 -4.87 3.62 -16.27
N THR A 27 -4.01 3.16 -15.37
CA THR A 27 -4.41 2.16 -14.38
C THR A 27 -5.51 2.79 -13.54
N GLU A 28 -6.71 2.23 -13.60
CA GLU A 28 -7.84 2.71 -12.82
C GLU A 28 -7.49 2.60 -11.33
N LEU A 29 -7.74 3.68 -10.58
CA LEU A 29 -7.51 3.68 -9.14
C LEU A 29 -8.44 2.65 -8.46
N PRO A 30 -7.97 1.94 -7.43
CA PRO A 30 -8.83 1.07 -6.63
C PRO A 30 -9.93 1.86 -5.94
N THR A 31 -10.96 1.19 -5.45
CA THR A 31 -11.99 1.84 -4.62
C THR A 31 -11.42 2.20 -3.24
N TYR A 32 -12.00 3.20 -2.59
CA TYR A 32 -11.63 3.58 -1.22
C TYR A 32 -11.84 2.43 -0.22
N GLU A 33 -12.90 1.64 -0.38
CA GLU A 33 -13.18 0.45 0.42
C GLU A 33 -12.06 -0.58 0.30
N THR A 34 -11.61 -0.88 -0.93
CA THR A 34 -10.50 -1.82 -1.16
C THR A 34 -9.24 -1.42 -0.39
N VAL A 35 -8.82 -0.15 -0.48
CA VAL A 35 -7.59 0.28 0.20
C VAL A 35 -7.75 0.40 1.72
N THR A 36 -8.97 0.63 2.21
CA THR A 36 -9.31 0.57 3.62
C THR A 36 -9.17 -0.85 4.17
N ASP A 37 -9.72 -1.83 3.46
CA ASP A 37 -9.64 -3.25 3.85
C ASP A 37 -8.19 -3.74 3.83
N GLU A 38 -7.40 -3.38 2.81
CA GLU A 38 -5.98 -3.70 2.73
C GLU A 38 -5.20 -3.12 3.93
N ALA A 39 -5.43 -1.85 4.28
CA ALA A 39 -4.76 -1.21 5.40
C ALA A 39 -5.16 -1.82 6.76
N ASN A 40 -6.44 -2.11 6.95
CA ASN A 40 -6.93 -2.75 8.17
C ASN A 40 -6.37 -4.18 8.32
N ALA A 41 -6.30 -4.94 7.23
CA ALA A 41 -5.71 -6.28 7.23
C ALA A 41 -4.21 -6.24 7.56
N ALA A 42 -3.46 -5.28 7.00
CA ALA A 42 -2.05 -5.09 7.30
C ALA A 42 -1.82 -4.73 8.78
N MET A 43 -2.62 -3.81 9.35
CA MET A 43 -2.55 -3.49 10.78
C MET A 43 -2.89 -4.70 11.66
N GLN A 44 -3.91 -5.49 11.27
CA GLN A 44 -4.31 -6.67 12.02
C GLN A 44 -3.19 -7.70 12.09
N ARG A 45 -2.37 -7.86 11.03
CA ARG A 45 -1.20 -8.75 11.06
C ARG A 45 -0.19 -8.35 12.14
N VAL A 46 0.00 -7.04 12.37
CA VAL A 46 0.85 -6.55 13.47
C VAL A 46 0.20 -6.87 14.83
N VAL A 47 -1.12 -6.67 14.95
CA VAL A 47 -1.87 -6.98 16.18
C VAL A 47 -1.78 -8.47 16.53
N ASP A 48 -1.78 -9.34 15.53
CA ASP A 48 -1.70 -10.81 15.72
C ASP A 48 -0.34 -11.24 16.31
N GLU A 49 0.71 -10.42 16.17
CA GLU A 49 2.03 -10.67 16.80
C GLU A 49 2.13 -10.14 18.23
N MET A 50 1.09 -9.45 18.72
CA MET A 50 1.09 -8.94 20.09
C MET A 50 0.94 -10.07 21.15
N PRO A 51 1.50 -9.89 22.35
CA PRO A 51 1.36 -10.88 23.42
C PRO A 51 -0.11 -11.19 23.74
N PRO A 52 -0.42 -12.43 24.17
CA PRO A 52 -1.77 -12.77 24.63
C PRO A 52 -2.25 -11.83 25.73
N GLY A 53 -3.51 -11.40 25.64
CA GLY A 53 -4.11 -10.49 26.60
C GLY A 53 -3.91 -9.00 26.28
N SER A 54 -3.23 -8.67 25.20
CA SER A 54 -3.18 -7.29 24.67
C SER A 54 -4.59 -6.79 24.32
N ARG A 55 -4.84 -5.50 24.54
CA ARG A 55 -6.14 -4.88 24.25
C ARG A 55 -5.97 -3.85 23.15
N VAL A 56 -6.76 -3.98 22.08
CA VAL A 56 -6.86 -2.95 21.05
C VAL A 56 -7.68 -1.78 21.57
N GLY A 57 -7.14 -0.56 21.47
CA GLY A 57 -7.86 0.66 21.79
C GLY A 57 -8.85 1.04 20.67
N LEU A 58 -9.71 2.02 20.96
CA LEU A 58 -10.60 2.57 19.95
C LEU A 58 -9.77 3.25 18.87
N GLN A 59 -10.03 2.85 17.63
CA GLN A 59 -9.52 3.54 16.46
C GLN A 59 -10.35 4.81 16.24
N PRO A 60 -9.72 5.99 16.15
CA PRO A 60 -10.47 7.17 15.75
C PRO A 60 -10.97 7.00 14.32
N GLU A 61 -12.17 7.55 14.05
CA GLU A 61 -12.64 7.66 12.66
C GLU A 61 -11.66 8.51 11.85
N THR A 62 -11.20 7.99 10.74
CA THR A 62 -10.28 8.69 9.85
C THR A 62 -11.03 9.21 8.64
N ASN A 63 -10.87 10.51 8.36
CA ASN A 63 -11.35 11.08 7.10
C ASN A 63 -10.35 10.77 5.99
N PRO A 64 -10.80 10.56 4.75
CA PRO A 64 -9.90 10.43 3.61
C PRO A 64 -9.06 11.70 3.41
N TYR A 65 -7.79 11.52 3.06
CA TYR A 65 -6.89 12.60 2.70
C TYR A 65 -6.68 12.65 1.18
N GLY A 66 -6.56 13.84 0.60
CA GLY A 66 -6.36 14.01 -0.84
C GLY A 66 -5.00 13.50 -1.30
N CYS A 67 -5.00 12.81 -2.45
CA CYS A 67 -3.80 12.50 -3.25
C CYS A 67 -3.68 13.48 -4.42
N GLU A 68 -2.71 13.23 -5.31
CA GLU A 68 -2.64 13.93 -6.59
C GLU A 68 -3.90 13.66 -7.44
N GLY A 69 -4.43 14.69 -8.07
CA GLY A 69 -5.69 14.65 -8.81
C GLY A 69 -6.90 14.57 -7.89
N ASP A 70 -7.92 13.81 -8.29
CA ASP A 70 -9.17 13.65 -7.54
C ASP A 70 -9.16 12.40 -6.63
N GLY A 71 -8.00 11.80 -6.42
CA GLY A 71 -7.83 10.62 -5.57
C GLY A 71 -7.76 10.96 -4.09
N VAL A 72 -7.98 9.93 -3.27
CA VAL A 72 -7.83 10.00 -1.81
C VAL A 72 -7.06 8.78 -1.30
N PHE A 73 -6.43 8.90 -0.13
CA PHE A 73 -5.87 7.76 0.58
C PHE A 73 -6.50 7.59 1.96
N TYR A 74 -6.49 6.36 2.44
CA TYR A 74 -6.93 6.01 3.78
C TYR A 74 -5.75 6.05 4.75
N THR A 75 -5.98 6.57 5.96
CA THR A 75 -5.06 6.44 7.10
C THR A 75 -5.75 5.64 8.19
N GLY A 76 -5.15 4.53 8.60
CA GLY A 76 -5.58 3.74 9.75
C GLY A 76 -4.68 4.02 10.94
N HIS A 77 -5.26 4.01 12.16
CA HIS A 77 -4.53 4.23 13.39
C HIS A 77 -5.06 3.33 14.49
N LEU A 78 -4.20 2.46 15.05
CA LEU A 78 -4.53 1.56 16.14
C LEU A 78 -3.55 1.77 17.29
N GLY A 79 -4.08 1.93 18.51
CA GLY A 79 -3.31 1.81 19.74
C GLY A 79 -3.54 0.45 20.36
N VAL A 80 -2.47 -0.32 20.62
CA VAL A 80 -2.56 -1.63 21.29
C VAL A 80 -1.87 -1.53 22.64
N TYR A 81 -2.58 -1.89 23.69
CA TYR A 81 -2.11 -1.89 25.08
C TYR A 81 -1.63 -3.31 25.42
N PRO A 82 -0.31 -3.58 25.42
CA PRO A 82 0.23 -4.84 25.86
C PRO A 82 0.06 -4.99 27.38
N GLY A 83 0.15 -6.22 27.87
CA GLY A 83 0.17 -6.47 29.29
C GLY A 83 1.42 -5.96 30.00
N SER A 84 1.46 -6.10 31.33
CA SER A 84 2.64 -5.73 32.12
C SER A 84 3.87 -6.56 31.75
N GLY A 85 5.05 -5.93 31.75
CA GLY A 85 6.32 -6.58 31.43
C GLY A 85 6.61 -6.69 29.92
N PHE A 86 5.87 -5.98 29.09
CA PHE A 86 6.13 -5.90 27.66
C PHE A 86 7.45 -5.16 27.39
N ASP A 87 8.32 -5.79 26.59
CA ASP A 87 9.56 -5.22 26.11
C ASP A 87 9.37 -4.68 24.69
N GLY A 88 9.13 -3.37 24.59
CA GLY A 88 8.83 -2.72 23.32
C GLY A 88 10.00 -2.73 22.33
N GLN A 89 11.25 -2.63 22.81
CA GLN A 89 12.42 -2.72 21.93
C GLN A 89 12.54 -4.11 21.32
N SER A 90 12.47 -5.15 22.17
CA SER A 90 12.53 -6.53 21.70
C SER A 90 11.41 -6.87 20.72
N PHE A 91 10.20 -6.32 20.93
CA PHE A 91 9.06 -6.50 20.02
C PHE A 91 9.37 -5.90 18.64
N VAL A 92 9.79 -4.64 18.59
CA VAL A 92 10.11 -3.94 17.33
C VAL A 92 11.24 -4.63 16.57
N ASP A 93 12.29 -5.10 17.29
CA ASP A 93 13.43 -5.79 16.69
C ASP A 93 13.05 -7.14 16.07
N GLN A 94 12.05 -7.84 16.63
CA GLN A 94 11.61 -9.16 16.17
C GLN A 94 10.50 -9.08 15.11
N LEU A 95 9.78 -7.98 15.05
CA LEU A 95 8.60 -7.83 14.20
C LEU A 95 8.89 -8.08 12.69
N PRO A 96 10.03 -7.63 12.10
CA PRO A 96 10.34 -7.94 10.72
C PRO A 96 10.41 -9.44 10.41
N VAL A 97 10.96 -10.22 11.35
CA VAL A 97 11.05 -11.68 11.19
C VAL A 97 9.68 -12.35 11.36
N ALA A 98 8.88 -11.87 12.30
CA ALA A 98 7.55 -12.40 12.59
C ALA A 98 6.56 -12.15 11.44
N LEU A 99 6.62 -10.97 10.81
CA LEU A 99 5.75 -10.62 9.69
C LEU A 99 6.19 -11.25 8.35
N GLY A 100 7.47 -11.63 8.23
CA GLY A 100 7.99 -12.31 7.04
C GLY A 100 8.05 -11.46 5.78
N ASP A 101 8.16 -12.12 4.61
CA ASP A 101 8.44 -11.47 3.32
C ASP A 101 7.29 -10.60 2.78
N GLU A 102 6.10 -10.69 3.37
CA GLU A 102 4.96 -9.85 3.03
C GLU A 102 5.12 -8.39 3.48
N PHE A 103 6.08 -8.14 4.39
CA PHE A 103 6.38 -6.85 4.97
C PHE A 103 7.85 -6.50 4.77
N VAL A 104 8.11 -5.58 3.86
CA VAL A 104 9.47 -5.10 3.58
C VAL A 104 9.79 -3.92 4.48
N VAL A 105 10.86 -4.05 5.27
CA VAL A 105 11.31 -2.96 6.15
C VAL A 105 11.70 -1.74 5.32
N MET A 106 11.21 -0.58 5.71
CA MET A 106 11.58 0.70 5.10
C MET A 106 12.81 1.27 5.81
N ASP A 107 13.77 1.75 5.03
CA ASP A 107 14.88 2.54 5.57
C ASP A 107 14.33 3.87 6.09
N SER A 108 14.45 4.10 7.41
CA SER A 108 14.10 5.38 8.00
C SER A 108 15.26 6.37 7.81
N ALA A 109 14.97 7.51 7.19
CA ALA A 109 15.92 8.61 7.09
C ALA A 109 16.10 9.36 8.41
N VAL A 110 15.25 9.08 9.41
CA VAL A 110 15.24 9.73 10.72
C VAL A 110 15.33 8.67 11.80
N GLU A 111 16.36 8.76 12.63
CA GLU A 111 16.48 7.95 13.84
C GLU A 111 15.55 8.52 14.90
N LEU A 112 14.57 7.72 15.35
CA LEU A 112 13.64 8.11 16.40
C LEU A 112 14.18 7.67 17.76
N GLU A 113 13.98 8.49 18.80
CA GLU A 113 14.38 8.15 20.18
C GLU A 113 13.51 7.03 20.79
N LYS A 114 12.42 6.66 20.14
CA LYS A 114 11.49 5.59 20.55
C LYS A 114 11.69 4.33 19.72
N PRO A 115 11.44 3.13 20.28
CA PRO A 115 11.41 1.91 19.47
C PRO A 115 10.40 2.04 18.35
N SER A 116 10.85 1.91 17.09
CA SER A 116 9.96 2.00 15.93
C SER A 116 10.52 1.25 14.74
N VAL A 117 9.62 0.79 13.85
CA VAL A 117 9.96 0.18 12.58
C VAL A 117 8.89 0.50 11.54
N GLY A 118 9.33 0.86 10.33
CA GLY A 118 8.46 1.11 9.20
C GLY A 118 8.46 -0.05 8.23
N PHE A 119 7.33 -0.30 7.57
CA PHE A 119 7.16 -1.36 6.57
C PHE A 119 6.41 -0.88 5.34
N THR A 120 6.70 -1.53 4.22
CA THR A 120 5.77 -1.60 3.09
C THR A 120 5.14 -2.99 3.09
N ALA A 121 3.82 -3.08 3.33
CA ALA A 121 3.06 -4.32 3.34
C ALA A 121 2.68 -4.69 1.90
N THR A 122 3.55 -5.47 1.23
CA THR A 122 3.46 -5.73 -0.22
C THR A 122 2.28 -6.62 -0.60
N ALA A 123 1.90 -7.58 0.25
CA ALA A 123 0.72 -8.43 0.06
C ALA A 123 -0.61 -7.67 0.28
N TYR A 124 -0.54 -6.47 0.85
CA TYR A 124 -1.71 -5.63 1.20
C TYR A 124 -1.72 -4.33 0.39
N GLY A 125 -1.51 -4.41 -0.90
CA GLY A 125 -1.57 -3.26 -1.80
C GLY A 125 -0.48 -2.21 -1.59
N ASN A 126 0.68 -2.58 -1.04
CA ASN A 126 1.79 -1.70 -0.66
C ASN A 126 1.40 -0.64 0.37
N VAL A 127 0.61 -1.03 1.36
CA VAL A 127 0.31 -0.18 2.52
C VAL A 127 1.61 0.18 3.24
N SER A 128 1.81 1.46 3.52
CA SER A 128 2.89 1.93 4.38
C SER A 128 2.45 1.82 5.84
N LEU A 129 3.23 1.12 6.66
CA LEU A 129 2.99 0.98 8.09
C LEU A 129 4.13 1.61 8.88
N ASP A 130 3.80 2.34 9.93
CA ASP A 130 4.72 2.73 11.00
C ASP A 130 4.24 2.08 12.31
N VAL A 131 5.13 1.34 12.95
CA VAL A 131 4.88 0.69 14.24
C VAL A 131 5.85 1.27 15.25
N SER A 132 5.33 1.90 16.29
CA SER A 132 6.15 2.51 17.32
C SER A 132 5.66 2.19 18.72
N VAL A 133 6.56 2.18 19.70
CA VAL A 133 6.22 1.97 21.11
C VAL A 133 6.33 3.33 21.83
N VAL A 134 5.21 3.75 22.40
CA VAL A 134 5.07 5.06 23.05
C VAL A 134 4.54 4.89 24.47
N ASP A 135 4.77 5.89 25.31
CA ASP A 135 4.10 6.02 26.60
C ASP A 135 2.94 7.01 26.47
N VAL A 136 1.76 6.60 26.87
CA VAL A 136 0.58 7.45 26.94
C VAL A 136 0.03 7.41 28.35
N ASP A 137 0.16 8.50 29.09
CA ASP A 137 -0.29 8.65 30.46
C ASP A 137 0.25 7.54 31.41
N GLY A 138 1.51 7.14 31.21
CA GLY A 138 2.17 6.10 32.01
C GLY A 138 1.80 4.66 31.58
N ALA A 139 1.09 4.48 30.49
CA ALA A 139 0.80 3.19 29.89
C ALA A 139 1.62 2.99 28.61
N THR A 140 2.29 1.85 28.49
CA THR A 140 2.95 1.46 27.24
C THR A 140 1.90 1.14 26.19
N VAL A 141 2.04 1.75 25.00
CA VAL A 141 1.15 1.55 23.86
C VAL A 141 2.00 1.22 22.64
N VAL A 142 1.63 0.19 21.91
CA VAL A 142 2.10 -0.03 20.55
C VAL A 142 1.18 0.74 19.61
N ASP A 143 1.73 1.76 18.98
CA ASP A 143 1.04 2.66 18.07
C ASP A 143 1.29 2.21 16.65
N ILE A 144 0.22 1.91 15.90
CA ILE A 144 0.28 1.39 14.54
C ILE A 144 -0.44 2.38 13.63
N LEU A 145 0.32 3.00 12.73
CA LEU A 145 -0.20 3.90 11.70
C LEU A 145 -0.10 3.23 10.33
N ALA A 146 -1.18 3.23 9.57
CA ALA A 146 -1.25 2.72 8.21
C ALA A 146 -1.61 3.84 7.23
N ILE A 147 -0.94 3.89 6.09
CA ILE A 147 -1.24 4.80 4.98
C ILE A 147 -1.39 3.95 3.72
N SER A 148 -2.57 4.01 3.10
CA SER A 148 -2.83 3.29 1.86
C SER A 148 -2.26 4.00 0.63
N ARG A 149 -2.24 3.30 -0.51
CA ARG A 149 -2.11 3.93 -1.83
C ARG A 149 -3.33 4.79 -2.15
N CYS A 150 -3.22 5.63 -3.19
CA CYS A 150 -4.35 6.41 -3.69
C CYS A 150 -5.48 5.52 -4.22
N ALA A 151 -6.71 5.95 -3.97
CA ALA A 151 -7.96 5.31 -4.39
C ALA A 151 -8.92 6.35 -4.99
N GLN A 152 -9.99 5.89 -5.60
CA GLN A 152 -11.10 6.74 -6.02
C GLN A 152 -11.77 7.35 -4.78
N ALA A 153 -12.09 8.63 -4.81
CA ALA A 153 -12.84 9.26 -3.74
C ALA A 153 -14.22 8.59 -3.59
N PRO A 154 -14.67 8.26 -2.35
CA PRO A 154 -16.00 7.72 -2.14
C PRO A 154 -17.08 8.73 -2.57
N ALA A 155 -18.21 8.24 -3.08
CA ALA A 155 -19.29 9.10 -3.59
C ALA A 155 -19.82 10.11 -2.56
N SER A 156 -19.66 9.85 -1.27
CA SER A 156 -20.04 10.75 -0.17
C SER A 156 -19.16 12.01 -0.08
N LEU A 157 -17.99 12.02 -0.74
CA LEU A 157 -17.06 13.15 -0.78
C LEU A 157 -17.01 13.81 -2.17
N ALA A 158 -17.75 13.29 -3.15
CA ALA A 158 -17.88 13.95 -4.45
C ALA A 158 -18.61 15.29 -4.27
N PRO A 159 -18.11 16.40 -4.88
CA PRO A 159 -18.68 17.73 -4.77
C PRO A 159 -20.07 17.84 -5.37
#